data_7fe6711a1a5c9df84f658a35a480e084
#
_entry.id   7fe6711a1a5c9df84f658a35a480e084
#
_cell.length_a   1.000
_cell.length_b   1.000
_cell.length_c   1.000
_cell.angle_alpha   90.00
_cell.angle_beta   90.00
_cell.angle_gamma   90.00
#
_symmetry.space_group_name_H-M   'P 1'
#
loop_
_entity.id
_entity.type
_entity.pdbx_description
1 polymer ?
#
loop_
_entity_poly.entity_id
_entity_poly.type
_entity_poly.pdbx_seq_one_letter_code
_entity_poly.pdbx_strand_id
1 'polypeptide(L)'
;EKLLVVLITSNRGLCGSFNSNIIKKTSAELKDPKNISKQRSGDTEIEASENLEIDVIGIGKKGADFAKKNDYNLVGSYSEISDTPKLEDILPIAQMIVGEYEAKKYDKVVVAYTDFKSAIAQVARLRQVLPISETDLDKMIGELGKNEDTEVKPTVDLTDYLFEPNKEEVLKTILPRLVETQIFQAALESSASEHSSRMMAMRNA
;
A
#
# COMPACT_ATOMS: atom_id res chain seq x y z
N GLU A 1 1.48 17.71 8.94
CA GLU A 1 1.82 16.36 8.46
C GLU A 1 1.18 16.14 7.10
N LYS A 2 1.96 15.64 6.13
CA LYS A 2 1.49 15.38 4.77
C LYS A 2 1.41 13.88 4.50
N LEU A 3 0.20 13.42 4.20
CA LEU A 3 -0.11 12.03 3.91
C LEU A 3 -0.35 11.82 2.41
N LEU A 4 0.29 10.82 1.84
CA LEU A 4 -0.06 10.32 0.51
C LEU A 4 -0.84 9.02 0.61
N VAL A 5 -2.01 8.96 0.00
CA VAL A 5 -2.85 7.76 -0.08
C VAL A 5 -2.88 7.25 -1.51
N VAL A 6 -2.41 6.03 -1.72
CA VAL A 6 -2.56 5.31 -2.99
C VAL A 6 -3.81 4.45 -2.89
N LEU A 7 -4.89 4.88 -3.56
CA LEU A 7 -6.18 4.20 -3.52
C LEU A 7 -6.37 3.33 -4.76
N ILE A 8 -6.43 2.01 -4.57
CA ILE A 8 -6.59 1.02 -5.64
C ILE A 8 -8.05 0.62 -5.75
N THR A 9 -8.64 0.87 -6.92
CA THR A 9 -10.02 0.56 -7.26
C THR A 9 -10.11 0.02 -8.68
N SER A 10 -11.31 -0.35 -9.12
CA SER A 10 -11.55 -0.75 -10.50
C SER A 10 -11.80 0.45 -11.42
N ASN A 11 -11.64 0.21 -12.72
CA ASN A 11 -12.06 1.13 -13.77
C ASN A 11 -13.54 1.01 -14.10
N ARG A 12 -14.09 -0.20 -13.95
CA ARG A 12 -15.46 -0.58 -14.35
C ARG A 12 -16.30 -0.92 -13.12
N GLY A 13 -17.61 -0.91 -13.31
CA GLY A 13 -18.57 -1.38 -12.32
C GLY A 13 -18.83 -2.89 -12.37
N LEU A 14 -19.98 -3.30 -11.84
CA LEU A 14 -20.48 -4.68 -11.81
C LEU A 14 -19.55 -5.66 -11.06
N CYS A 15 -18.80 -5.14 -10.10
CA CYS A 15 -17.91 -5.90 -9.22
C CYS A 15 -18.45 -5.98 -7.78
N GLY A 16 -19.76 -6.02 -7.62
CA GLY A 16 -20.42 -6.10 -6.33
C GLY A 16 -20.02 -4.95 -5.40
N SER A 17 -19.67 -5.27 -4.17
CA SER A 17 -19.28 -4.29 -3.15
C SER A 17 -17.77 -3.93 -3.16
N PHE A 18 -16.99 -4.43 -4.12
CA PHE A 18 -15.53 -4.24 -4.17
C PHE A 18 -15.13 -2.76 -4.01
N ASN A 19 -15.58 -1.88 -4.92
CA ASN A 19 -15.24 -0.46 -4.84
C ASN A 19 -15.83 0.23 -3.61
N SER A 20 -17.07 -0.06 -3.28
CA SER A 20 -17.75 0.59 -2.14
C SER A 20 -17.09 0.26 -0.81
N ASN A 21 -16.59 -0.97 -0.65
CA ASN A 21 -15.95 -1.39 0.59
C ASN A 21 -14.62 -0.68 0.82
N ILE A 22 -13.75 -0.63 -0.21
CA ILE A 22 -12.45 0.06 -0.06
C ILE A 22 -12.63 1.58 0.06
N ILE A 23 -13.56 2.17 -0.68
CA ILE A 23 -13.85 3.60 -0.59
C ILE A 23 -14.41 3.95 0.80
N LYS A 24 -15.35 3.17 1.34
CA LYS A 24 -15.88 3.36 2.70
C LYS A 24 -14.80 3.22 3.76
N LYS A 25 -13.96 2.19 3.64
CA LYS A 25 -12.84 1.98 4.58
C LYS A 25 -11.86 3.15 4.53
N THR A 26 -11.44 3.57 3.34
CA THR A 26 -10.56 4.72 3.15
C THR A 26 -11.19 6.01 3.70
N SER A 27 -12.46 6.29 3.38
CA SER A 27 -13.16 7.47 3.88
C SER A 27 -13.28 7.48 5.40
N ALA A 28 -13.53 6.33 6.02
CA ALA A 28 -13.62 6.23 7.48
C ALA A 28 -12.28 6.52 8.16
N GLU A 29 -11.19 6.00 7.62
CA GLU A 29 -9.83 6.25 8.14
C GLU A 29 -9.41 7.71 7.92
N LEU A 30 -9.70 8.29 6.74
CA LEU A 30 -9.35 9.68 6.43
C LEU A 30 -10.13 10.71 7.24
N LYS A 31 -11.32 10.36 7.75
CA LYS A 31 -12.13 11.24 8.62
C LYS A 31 -11.63 11.29 10.06
N ASP A 32 -10.88 10.30 10.49
CA ASP A 32 -10.25 10.30 11.80
C ASP A 32 -8.72 10.36 11.65
N PRO A 33 -8.14 11.56 11.64
CA PRO A 33 -6.70 11.76 11.48
C PRO A 33 -5.88 10.98 12.51
N LYS A 34 -6.43 10.74 13.70
CA LYS A 34 -5.75 10.01 14.78
C LYS A 34 -5.43 8.56 14.41
N ASN A 35 -6.26 7.94 13.56
CA ASN A 35 -6.01 6.57 13.12
C ASN A 35 -4.88 6.46 12.10
N ILE A 36 -4.69 7.50 11.29
CA ILE A 36 -3.72 7.49 10.19
C ILE A 36 -2.38 8.10 10.61
N SER A 37 -2.41 9.13 11.45
CA SER A 37 -1.20 9.84 11.86
C SER A 37 -0.37 9.10 12.90
N LYS A 38 -0.86 8.01 13.48
CA LYS A 38 -0.06 7.14 14.34
C LYS A 38 1.09 6.54 13.52
N GLN A 39 2.25 7.16 13.61
CA GLN A 39 3.47 6.59 13.05
C GLN A 39 3.89 5.43 13.95
N ARG A 40 3.94 4.25 13.37
CA ARG A 40 4.65 3.13 13.99
C ARG A 40 6.13 3.24 13.58
N SER A 41 6.87 4.02 14.35
CA SER A 41 8.32 3.98 14.32
C SER A 41 8.77 3.30 15.60
N GLY A 42 9.05 2.00 15.54
CA GLY A 42 9.37 1.19 16.72
C GLY A 42 8.18 1.11 17.69
N ASP A 43 8.49 0.96 18.98
CA ASP A 43 7.49 0.89 20.07
C ASP A 43 6.91 2.26 20.47
N THR A 44 7.27 3.34 19.78
CA THR A 44 6.84 4.70 20.13
C THR A 44 5.70 5.15 19.24
N GLU A 45 4.49 5.26 19.79
CA GLU A 45 3.36 5.95 19.15
C GLU A 45 3.61 7.46 19.22
N ILE A 46 3.79 8.10 18.07
CA ILE A 46 3.88 9.57 17.98
C ILE A 46 2.46 10.12 17.87
N GLU A 47 2.13 11.14 18.70
CA GLU A 47 0.82 11.78 18.67
C GLU A 47 0.51 12.42 17.32
N ALA A 48 -0.75 12.30 16.92
CA ALA A 48 -1.27 12.81 15.66
C ALA A 48 -1.16 14.33 15.55
N SER A 49 -0.68 14.82 14.41
CA SER A 49 -0.76 16.23 14.07
C SER A 49 -2.23 16.66 13.85
N GLU A 50 -2.65 17.78 14.42
CA GLU A 50 -4.01 18.33 14.22
C GLU A 50 -4.26 18.80 12.78
N ASN A 51 -3.20 19.10 12.01
CA ASN A 51 -3.28 19.51 10.61
C ASN A 51 -2.71 18.44 9.69
N LEU A 52 -3.59 17.62 9.12
CA LEU A 52 -3.26 16.58 8.16
C LEU A 52 -3.62 17.04 6.74
N GLU A 53 -2.63 17.24 5.88
CA GLU A 53 -2.84 17.44 4.44
C GLU A 53 -2.83 16.08 3.75
N ILE A 54 -3.85 15.79 2.95
CA ILE A 54 -4.03 14.48 2.31
C ILE A 54 -4.00 14.65 0.80
N ASP A 55 -3.02 14.04 0.17
CA ASP A 55 -2.93 13.88 -1.27
C ASP A 55 -3.33 12.45 -1.65
N VAL A 56 -3.99 12.28 -2.80
CA VAL A 56 -4.48 10.99 -3.27
C VAL A 56 -3.92 10.66 -4.65
N ILE A 57 -3.42 9.45 -4.81
CA ILE A 57 -3.16 8.82 -6.10
C ILE A 57 -4.25 7.78 -6.32
N GLY A 58 -5.02 7.91 -7.39
CA GLY A 58 -6.03 6.94 -7.80
C GLY A 58 -5.47 5.93 -8.82
N ILE A 59 -5.38 4.66 -8.44
CA ILE A 59 -5.22 3.56 -9.38
C ILE A 59 -6.62 3.01 -9.65
N GLY A 60 -7.10 3.20 -10.86
CA GLY A 60 -8.48 2.94 -11.24
C GLY A 60 -9.38 4.19 -11.15
N LYS A 61 -10.34 4.24 -12.06
CA LYS A 61 -11.22 5.41 -12.25
C LYS A 61 -12.07 5.73 -11.01
N LYS A 62 -12.59 4.69 -10.33
CA LYS A 62 -13.51 4.89 -9.20
C LYS A 62 -12.84 5.58 -8.00
N GLY A 63 -11.55 5.31 -7.76
CA GLY A 63 -10.77 5.98 -6.71
C GLY A 63 -10.49 7.44 -7.04
N ALA A 64 -10.14 7.74 -8.28
CA ALA A 64 -9.95 9.11 -8.75
C ALA A 64 -11.26 9.93 -8.66
N ASP A 65 -12.38 9.34 -9.06
CA ASP A 65 -13.71 9.98 -8.95
C ASP A 65 -14.07 10.25 -7.47
N PHE A 66 -13.75 9.31 -6.58
CA PHE A 66 -13.95 9.49 -5.13
C PHE A 66 -13.13 10.66 -4.58
N ALA A 67 -11.84 10.73 -4.92
CA ALA A 67 -10.97 11.82 -4.47
C ALA A 67 -11.51 13.18 -4.90
N LYS A 68 -11.90 13.33 -6.16
CA LYS A 68 -12.49 14.56 -6.70
C LYS A 68 -13.80 14.96 -6.03
N LYS A 69 -14.67 13.98 -5.73
CA LYS A 69 -15.99 14.25 -5.11
C LYS A 69 -15.90 14.67 -3.65
N ASN A 70 -14.82 14.34 -2.96
CA ASN A 70 -14.62 14.64 -1.56
C ASN A 70 -13.55 15.72 -1.34
N ASP A 71 -13.22 16.47 -2.40
CA ASP A 71 -12.27 17.59 -2.38
C ASP A 71 -10.86 17.23 -1.89
N TYR A 72 -10.47 15.95 -2.03
CA TYR A 72 -9.08 15.55 -1.81
C TYR A 72 -8.21 15.98 -2.99
N ASN A 73 -6.98 16.37 -2.70
CA ASN A 73 -6.02 16.75 -3.73
C ASN A 73 -5.56 15.50 -4.52
N LEU A 74 -6.07 15.34 -5.74
CA LEU A 74 -5.72 14.21 -6.62
C LEU A 74 -4.42 14.55 -7.37
N VAL A 75 -3.29 14.00 -6.94
CA VAL A 75 -1.95 14.25 -7.51
C VAL A 75 -1.59 13.29 -8.63
N GLY A 76 -2.29 12.16 -8.76
CA GLY A 76 -2.10 11.19 -9.84
C GLY A 76 -3.33 10.35 -10.08
N SER A 77 -3.58 10.01 -11.36
CA SER A 77 -4.69 9.14 -11.76
C SER A 77 -4.24 8.20 -12.86
N TYR A 78 -4.25 6.89 -12.54
CA TYR A 78 -3.77 5.81 -13.40
C TYR A 78 -4.93 4.88 -13.73
N SER A 79 -5.76 5.29 -14.68
CA SER A 79 -6.91 4.50 -15.14
C SER A 79 -6.55 3.49 -16.24
N GLU A 80 -5.35 3.57 -16.79
CA GLU A 80 -4.90 2.71 -17.88
C GLU A 80 -4.25 1.42 -17.40
N ILE A 81 -4.00 1.29 -16.09
CA ILE A 81 -3.51 0.05 -15.51
C ILE A 81 -4.58 -1.02 -15.72
N SER A 82 -4.20 -2.07 -16.42
CA SER A 82 -5.11 -3.13 -16.85
C SER A 82 -5.68 -3.91 -15.66
N ASP A 83 -6.76 -4.66 -15.93
CA ASP A 83 -7.34 -5.58 -14.94
C ASP A 83 -6.32 -6.64 -14.43
N THR A 84 -5.20 -6.80 -15.14
CA THR A 84 -4.06 -7.64 -14.76
C THR A 84 -2.81 -6.76 -14.70
N PRO A 85 -2.56 -6.08 -13.57
CA PRO A 85 -1.43 -5.16 -13.45
C PRO A 85 -0.10 -5.89 -13.58
N LYS A 86 0.84 -5.29 -14.31
CA LYS A 86 2.20 -5.76 -14.43
C LYS A 86 3.13 -4.88 -13.60
N LEU A 87 4.31 -5.40 -13.27
CA LEU A 87 5.30 -4.65 -12.52
C LEU A 87 5.71 -3.36 -13.26
N GLU A 88 5.84 -3.42 -14.58
CA GLU A 88 6.17 -2.28 -15.44
C GLU A 88 5.13 -1.14 -15.38
N ASP A 89 3.86 -1.46 -15.10
CA ASP A 89 2.80 -0.46 -14.92
C ASP A 89 2.91 0.27 -13.57
N ILE A 90 3.41 -0.42 -12.55
CA ILE A 90 3.52 0.08 -11.18
C ILE A 90 4.84 0.81 -10.94
N LEU A 91 5.90 0.44 -11.66
CA LEU A 91 7.23 0.97 -11.47
C LEU A 91 7.31 2.51 -11.49
N PRO A 92 6.70 3.21 -12.47
CA PRO A 92 6.72 4.68 -12.50
C PRO A 92 6.02 5.31 -11.29
N ILE A 93 4.95 4.68 -10.80
CA ILE A 93 4.20 5.15 -9.64
C ILE A 93 5.05 5.02 -8.37
N ALA A 94 5.67 3.85 -8.18
CA ALA A 94 6.52 3.58 -7.04
C ALA A 94 7.75 4.50 -7.02
N GLN A 95 8.40 4.72 -8.15
CA GLN A 95 9.53 5.64 -8.27
C GLN A 95 9.16 7.08 -7.93
N MET A 96 8.00 7.55 -8.40
CA MET A 96 7.48 8.87 -8.06
C MET A 96 7.24 8.99 -6.55
N ILE A 97 6.61 8.00 -5.94
CA ILE A 97 6.31 7.97 -4.50
C ILE A 97 7.59 8.03 -3.67
N VAL A 98 8.58 7.21 -4.01
CA VAL A 98 9.88 7.20 -3.32
C VAL A 98 10.59 8.53 -3.47
N GLY A 99 10.66 9.07 -4.70
CA GLY A 99 11.31 10.37 -4.95
C GLY A 99 10.65 11.53 -4.19
N GLU A 100 9.32 11.58 -4.12
CA GLU A 100 8.61 12.61 -3.37
C GLU A 100 8.74 12.43 -1.85
N TYR A 101 8.83 11.19 -1.38
CA TYR A 101 9.09 10.89 0.02
C TYR A 101 10.53 11.29 0.43
N GLU A 102 11.54 10.97 -0.39
CA GLU A 102 12.93 11.39 -0.16
C GLU A 102 13.09 12.92 -0.20
N ALA A 103 12.32 13.58 -1.06
CA ALA A 103 12.24 15.04 -1.10
C ALA A 103 11.47 15.66 0.09
N LYS A 104 11.03 14.84 1.07
CA LYS A 104 10.27 15.26 2.26
C LYS A 104 8.96 15.99 1.94
N LYS A 105 8.37 15.67 0.79
CA LYS A 105 7.05 16.19 0.43
C LYS A 105 5.95 15.49 1.22
N TYR A 106 6.14 14.21 1.56
CA TYR A 106 5.23 13.41 2.37
C TYR A 106 5.95 12.83 3.59
N ASP A 107 5.26 12.84 4.72
CA ASP A 107 5.74 12.23 5.96
C ASP A 107 5.33 10.76 6.04
N LYS A 108 4.25 10.40 5.33
CA LYS A 108 3.70 9.04 5.35
C LYS A 108 3.04 8.68 4.02
N VAL A 109 3.22 7.44 3.61
CA VAL A 109 2.56 6.87 2.43
C VAL A 109 1.78 5.63 2.83
N VAL A 110 0.50 5.60 2.46
CA VAL A 110 -0.43 4.51 2.76
C VAL A 110 -1.04 3.99 1.46
N VAL A 111 -1.13 2.68 1.31
CA VAL A 111 -1.85 2.02 0.21
C VAL A 111 -3.18 1.49 0.73
N ALA A 112 -4.27 1.93 0.11
CA ALA A 112 -5.61 1.43 0.34
C ALA A 112 -5.97 0.44 -0.78
N TYR A 113 -6.17 -0.81 -0.42
CA TYR A 113 -6.39 -1.91 -1.36
C TYR A 113 -7.33 -2.97 -0.80
N THR A 114 -7.73 -3.91 -1.63
CA THR A 114 -8.53 -5.05 -1.19
C THR A 114 -7.66 -6.30 -1.14
N ASP A 115 -7.46 -6.81 0.07
CA ASP A 115 -6.72 -8.03 0.38
C ASP A 115 -7.56 -9.25 -0.05
N PHE A 116 -6.99 -10.10 -0.88
CA PHE A 116 -7.62 -11.32 -1.38
C PHE A 116 -7.34 -12.49 -0.44
N LYS A 117 -8.36 -12.90 0.31
CA LYS A 117 -8.27 -14.09 1.18
C LYS A 117 -8.75 -15.36 0.48
N SER A 118 -9.85 -15.25 -0.24
CA SER A 118 -10.42 -16.33 -1.04
C SER A 118 -11.43 -15.78 -2.05
N ALA A 119 -11.94 -16.63 -2.93
CA ALA A 119 -12.95 -16.22 -3.91
C ALA A 119 -14.23 -15.63 -3.28
N ILE A 120 -14.54 -16.00 -2.03
CA ILE A 120 -15.71 -15.52 -1.29
C ILE A 120 -15.38 -14.53 -0.18
N ALA A 121 -14.11 -14.28 0.11
CA ALA A 121 -13.68 -13.42 1.20
C ALA A 121 -12.59 -12.44 0.71
N GLN A 122 -12.97 -11.16 0.60
CA GLN A 122 -12.07 -10.07 0.30
C GLN A 122 -12.21 -9.00 1.38
N VAL A 123 -11.09 -8.42 1.80
CA VAL A 123 -11.04 -7.47 2.92
C VAL A 123 -10.40 -6.16 2.50
N ALA A 124 -11.13 -5.06 2.61
CA ALA A 124 -10.58 -3.74 2.40
C ALA A 124 -9.58 -3.38 3.51
N ARG A 125 -8.37 -2.98 3.13
CA ARG A 125 -7.28 -2.66 4.05
C ARG A 125 -6.57 -1.38 3.66
N LEU A 126 -6.04 -0.71 4.68
CA LEU A 126 -5.02 0.32 4.52
C LEU A 126 -3.71 -0.20 5.11
N ARG A 127 -2.64 -0.07 4.36
CA ARG A 127 -1.30 -0.51 4.76
C ARG A 127 -0.32 0.65 4.61
N GLN A 128 0.44 0.90 5.66
CA GLN A 128 1.54 1.86 5.59
C GLN A 128 2.67 1.25 4.73
N VAL A 129 3.14 2.03 3.76
CA VAL A 129 4.25 1.67 2.88
C VAL A 129 5.50 2.43 3.30
N LEU A 130 5.35 3.71 3.64
CA LEU A 130 6.44 4.55 4.13
C LEU A 130 5.94 5.38 5.34
N PRO A 131 6.79 5.57 6.35
CA PRO A 131 8.08 4.91 6.58
C PRO A 131 7.91 3.39 6.75
N ILE A 132 8.95 2.64 6.44
CA ILE A 132 8.93 1.18 6.60
C ILE A 132 9.01 0.87 8.09
N SER A 133 8.12 0.01 8.58
CA SER A 133 8.18 -0.47 9.96
C SER A 133 9.30 -1.50 10.12
N GLU A 134 9.95 -1.51 11.29
CA GLU A 134 10.98 -2.52 11.59
C GLU A 134 10.44 -3.94 11.44
N THR A 135 9.20 -4.18 11.85
CA THR A 135 8.52 -5.49 11.70
C THR A 135 8.32 -5.92 10.26
N ASP A 136 8.12 -4.99 9.32
CA ASP A 136 8.00 -5.34 7.90
C ASP A 136 9.38 -5.60 7.29
N LEU A 137 10.38 -4.85 7.73
CA LEU A 137 11.77 -5.06 7.34
C LEU A 137 12.27 -6.45 7.80
N ASP A 138 11.99 -6.82 9.05
CA ASP A 138 12.36 -8.11 9.64
C ASP A 138 11.72 -9.29 8.92
N LYS A 139 10.44 -9.17 8.58
CA LYS A 139 9.74 -10.20 7.79
C LYS A 139 10.37 -10.39 6.42
N MET A 140 10.73 -9.30 5.75
CA MET A 140 11.31 -9.36 4.42
C MET A 140 12.73 -9.93 4.44
N ILE A 141 13.54 -9.54 5.43
CA ILE A 141 14.89 -10.12 5.62
C ILE A 141 14.79 -11.62 5.97
N GLY A 142 13.82 -11.99 6.82
CA GLY A 142 13.54 -13.37 7.17
C GLY A 142 13.06 -14.23 6.00
N GLU A 143 12.34 -13.64 5.04
CA GLU A 143 11.92 -14.32 3.82
C GLU A 143 13.07 -14.49 2.81
N LEU A 144 13.97 -13.50 2.71
CA LEU A 144 15.18 -13.57 1.88
C LEU A 144 16.20 -14.61 2.39
N GLY A 145 16.18 -14.89 3.71
CA GLY A 145 17.06 -15.90 4.34
C GLY A 145 16.54 -17.32 4.30
N LYS A 146 15.32 -17.55 3.87
CA LYS A 146 14.76 -18.89 3.69
C LYS A 146 15.20 -19.51 2.36
N ASN A 147 16.40 -20.10 2.33
CA ASN A 147 16.67 -21.18 1.42
C ASN A 147 15.77 -22.37 1.79
N GLU A 148 15.12 -23.00 0.80
CA GLU A 148 14.05 -24.00 0.92
C GLU A 148 14.41 -25.28 1.72
N ASP A 149 15.59 -25.41 2.31
CA ASP A 149 16.10 -26.68 2.88
C ASP A 149 16.46 -26.67 4.37
N THR A 150 16.10 -25.63 5.14
CA THR A 150 16.41 -25.64 6.58
C THR A 150 15.25 -25.12 7.43
N GLU A 151 14.56 -26.02 8.12
CA GLU A 151 13.69 -25.71 9.26
C GLU A 151 14.51 -25.19 10.47
N VAL A 152 15.08 -24.00 10.36
CA VAL A 152 15.67 -23.30 11.50
C VAL A 152 14.81 -22.10 11.81
N LYS A 153 14.14 -22.10 12.95
CA LYS A 153 13.46 -20.91 13.48
C LYS A 153 14.50 -19.81 13.63
N PRO A 154 14.38 -18.68 12.92
CA PRO A 154 15.34 -17.59 13.12
C PRO A 154 14.97 -16.82 14.39
N THR A 155 15.63 -17.15 15.48
CA THR A 155 15.85 -16.23 16.59
C THR A 155 17.16 -15.49 16.32
N VAL A 156 17.17 -14.66 15.27
CA VAL A 156 18.36 -13.88 14.94
C VAL A 156 18.00 -12.41 15.14
N ASP A 157 18.61 -11.79 16.13
CA ASP A 157 18.60 -10.35 16.30
C ASP A 157 19.25 -9.71 15.08
N LEU A 158 18.61 -8.72 14.47
CA LEU A 158 19.12 -7.96 13.31
C LEU A 158 20.48 -7.28 13.58
N THR A 159 20.89 -7.21 14.81
CA THR A 159 22.21 -6.69 15.22
C THR A 159 23.38 -7.55 14.76
N ASP A 160 23.15 -8.80 14.36
CA ASP A 160 24.20 -9.75 13.97
C ASP A 160 24.51 -9.74 12.45
N TYR A 161 23.77 -8.97 11.64
CA TYR A 161 24.07 -8.84 10.21
C TYR A 161 25.08 -7.72 9.95
N LEU A 162 26.21 -8.08 9.38
CA LEU A 162 27.18 -7.13 8.82
C LEU A 162 26.65 -6.61 7.48
N PHE A 163 26.25 -5.35 7.45
CA PHE A 163 25.87 -4.67 6.21
C PHE A 163 27.09 -4.02 5.57
N GLU A 164 27.44 -4.42 4.36
CA GLU A 164 28.49 -3.79 3.55
C GLU A 164 27.86 -3.01 2.38
N PRO A 165 28.24 -1.73 2.15
CA PRO A 165 29.23 -0.94 2.89
C PRO A 165 28.76 -0.37 4.23
N ASN A 166 27.47 -0.08 4.40
CA ASN A 166 26.83 0.30 5.68
C ASN A 166 25.30 0.16 5.58
N LYS A 167 24.63 0.12 6.74
CA LYS A 167 23.17 -0.09 6.85
C LYS A 167 22.38 0.97 6.08
N GLU A 168 22.81 2.23 6.07
CA GLU A 168 22.10 3.34 5.42
C GLU A 168 22.15 3.25 3.89
N GLU A 169 23.29 2.88 3.30
CA GLU A 169 23.43 2.71 1.86
C GLU A 169 22.66 1.49 1.34
N VAL A 170 22.69 0.41 2.10
CA VAL A 170 21.90 -0.80 1.79
C VAL A 170 20.41 -0.46 1.82
N LEU A 171 19.94 0.25 2.85
CA LEU A 171 18.54 0.67 2.96
C LEU A 171 18.13 1.60 1.81
N LYS A 172 18.95 2.57 1.41
CA LYS A 172 18.66 3.45 0.26
C LYS A 172 18.53 2.68 -1.04
N THR A 173 19.29 1.62 -1.22
CA THR A 173 19.23 0.79 -2.43
C THR A 173 18.01 -0.14 -2.43
N ILE A 174 17.64 -0.67 -1.26
CA ILE A 174 16.55 -1.64 -1.12
C ILE A 174 15.19 -0.94 -1.03
N LEU A 175 15.11 0.24 -0.42
CA LEU A 175 13.87 0.97 -0.19
C LEU A 175 12.97 1.11 -1.43
N PRO A 176 13.47 1.55 -2.59
CA PRO A 176 12.62 1.63 -3.79
C PRO A 176 12.02 0.28 -4.19
N ARG A 177 12.82 -0.78 -4.12
CA ARG A 177 12.38 -2.14 -4.44
C ARG A 177 11.29 -2.65 -3.50
N LEU A 178 11.39 -2.32 -2.22
CA LEU A 178 10.40 -2.67 -1.22
C LEU A 178 9.06 -1.98 -1.51
N VAL A 179 9.10 -0.69 -1.81
CA VAL A 179 7.91 0.09 -2.16
C VAL A 179 7.26 -0.45 -3.43
N GLU A 180 8.05 -0.70 -4.49
CA GLU A 180 7.58 -1.32 -5.73
C GLU A 180 6.84 -2.64 -5.46
N THR A 181 7.48 -3.53 -4.71
CA THR A 181 6.92 -4.85 -4.39
C THR A 181 5.62 -4.74 -3.61
N GLN A 182 5.56 -3.87 -2.61
CA GLN A 182 4.36 -3.69 -1.79
C GLN A 182 3.19 -3.12 -2.58
N ILE A 183 3.43 -2.12 -3.44
CA ILE A 183 2.37 -1.54 -4.28
C ILE A 183 1.93 -2.55 -5.34
N PHE A 184 2.86 -3.26 -5.96
CA PHE A 184 2.55 -4.28 -6.96
C PHE A 184 1.73 -5.43 -6.36
N GLN A 185 2.12 -5.94 -5.19
CA GLN A 185 1.35 -6.95 -4.48
C GLN A 185 -0.06 -6.48 -4.15
N ALA A 186 -0.20 -5.25 -3.65
CA ALA A 186 -1.51 -4.65 -3.37
C ALA A 186 -2.37 -4.55 -4.63
N ALA A 187 -1.77 -4.20 -5.77
CA ALA A 187 -2.46 -4.14 -7.05
C ALA A 187 -2.91 -5.53 -7.54
N LEU A 188 -2.07 -6.56 -7.39
CA LEU A 188 -2.43 -7.94 -7.74
C LEU A 188 -3.55 -8.47 -6.86
N GLU A 189 -3.50 -8.27 -5.55
CA GLU A 189 -4.54 -8.69 -4.62
C GLU A 189 -5.86 -7.97 -4.90
N SER A 190 -5.82 -6.67 -5.20
CA SER A 190 -7.00 -5.91 -5.61
C SER A 190 -7.60 -6.42 -6.91
N SER A 191 -6.76 -6.73 -7.90
CA SER A 191 -7.21 -7.30 -9.18
C SER A 191 -7.88 -8.65 -8.99
N ALA A 192 -7.29 -9.55 -8.22
CA ALA A 192 -7.87 -10.85 -7.89
C ALA A 192 -9.22 -10.70 -7.16
N SER A 193 -9.30 -9.75 -6.22
CA SER A 193 -10.52 -9.43 -5.47
C SER A 193 -11.61 -8.84 -6.38
N GLU A 194 -11.25 -7.96 -7.29
CA GLU A 194 -12.16 -7.39 -8.29
C GLU A 194 -12.77 -8.45 -9.19
N HIS A 195 -11.91 -9.34 -9.73
CA HIS A 195 -12.37 -10.44 -10.59
C HIS A 195 -13.31 -11.39 -9.85
N SER A 196 -12.96 -11.79 -8.64
CA SER A 196 -13.80 -12.66 -7.82
C SER A 196 -15.13 -12.01 -7.46
N SER A 197 -15.12 -10.75 -7.05
CA SER A 197 -16.35 -10.00 -6.73
C SER A 197 -17.26 -9.84 -7.96
N ARG A 198 -16.67 -9.59 -9.13
CA ARG A 198 -17.43 -9.51 -10.39
C ARG A 198 -18.03 -10.85 -10.76
N MET A 199 -17.27 -11.93 -10.65
CA MET A 199 -17.74 -13.27 -10.91
C MET A 199 -18.92 -13.64 -9.99
N MET A 200 -18.82 -13.33 -8.71
CA MET A 200 -19.89 -13.57 -7.74
C MET A 200 -21.14 -12.72 -8.05
N ALA A 201 -20.96 -11.44 -8.41
CA ALA A 201 -22.08 -10.56 -8.78
C ALA A 201 -22.82 -11.08 -10.01
N MET A 202 -22.08 -11.58 -11.03
CA MET A 202 -22.67 -12.16 -12.23
C MET A 202 -23.39 -13.50 -11.97
N ARG A 203 -22.92 -14.28 -10.99
CA ARG A 203 -23.60 -15.53 -10.59
C ARG A 203 -24.91 -15.29 -9.86
N ASN A 204 -25.03 -14.15 -9.16
CA ASN A 204 -26.19 -13.82 -8.35
C ASN A 204 -27.22 -12.95 -9.12
N ALA A 205 -26.91 -12.56 -10.37
CA ALA A 205 -27.81 -11.84 -11.25
C ALA A 205 -28.64 -12.82 -12.10
#